data_5f06ccc0fe88bb047322151dfe9ea51d
#
_entry.id   5f06ccc0fe88bb047322151dfe9ea51d
#
_cell.length_a   1.000
_cell.length_b   1.000
_cell.length_c   1.000
_cell.angle_alpha   90.00
_cell.angle_beta   90.00
_cell.angle_gamma   90.00
#
_symmetry.space_group_name_H-M   'P 1'
#
loop_
_entity.id
_entity.type
_entity.pdbx_description
1 polymer ?
#
loop_
_entity_poly.entity_id
_entity_poly.type
_entity_poly.pdbx_seq_one_letter_code
_entity_poly.pdbx_strand_id
1 'polypeptide(L)'
;MEPSTEREFKYLVDPDHGLTENAIDELIGAAIGRNHPRDHARLLPPAIRILTAGYWDTAELSLLRNGHTLRYRSAADGSETGWTLKLHGATSNGLTIRQEIHFKGSSKSPPLAALSLVRAVVRSAPLEPIVTLKTTRREIVVVDDLGQPTLRVDDDHVDIIEGGHSIEGFHEIEIEVMNDDGLEDAERVAKCLRRAGADGSNPKPKLERALHGRLESPAEPTTLGKKCSSTDLIAWAITRSLTALIRHDPFTRLGHDPEELHLARVAIRRLRSDLRTVAPVLDGDWVSSVRLELDWIADALGAVRDLDVLRERFVGQIGVLDSGDLAGFEALLAELHSQRSEARRKLLVGLDSPRYVELLDRLEFASRTPDFIVDGEKGSSARDVLVHVCRATWKRVVKTVDDCGSTSWEDVPEVRLHAIRRRVKQARYSAELAAAVIGKRADRHARALSRLQDDLGELQDSAVASAWLHDQGRTALDPAVAFVAGLLCELQQSEASKARKQCYQSWLKASSTASVAWLD
;
A
#
# COMPACT_ATOMS: atom_id res chain seq x y z
N MET A 1 -8.22 16.20 -9.25
CA MET A 1 -8.87 15.30 -8.28
C MET A 1 -7.86 15.15 -7.16
N GLU A 2 -8.03 15.92 -6.10
CA GLU A 2 -7.11 15.88 -4.97
C GLU A 2 -7.78 15.11 -3.85
N PRO A 3 -7.17 14.02 -3.33
CA PRO A 3 -7.65 13.34 -2.16
C PRO A 3 -7.40 14.20 -0.92
N SER A 4 -8.32 14.16 0.03
CA SER A 4 -8.13 14.68 1.38
C SER A 4 -7.79 13.53 2.33
N THR A 5 -7.00 13.82 3.36
CA THR A 5 -6.72 12.85 4.41
C THR A 5 -7.68 13.09 5.56
N GLU A 6 -8.57 12.13 5.79
CA GLU A 6 -9.48 12.12 6.93
C GLU A 6 -8.79 11.46 8.13
N ARG A 7 -8.86 12.08 9.29
CA ARG A 7 -8.33 11.59 10.58
C ARG A 7 -9.44 11.64 11.60
N GLU A 8 -9.93 10.47 12.04
CA GLU A 8 -11.12 10.41 12.88
C GLU A 8 -11.03 9.37 14.00
N PHE A 9 -11.65 9.67 15.14
CA PHE A 9 -12.02 8.69 16.15
C PHE A 9 -13.52 8.42 16.04
N LYS A 10 -13.95 7.17 16.26
CA LYS A 10 -15.35 6.75 16.22
C LYS A 10 -15.76 6.05 17.50
N TYR A 11 -16.94 6.41 18.00
CA TYR A 11 -17.54 5.84 19.19
C TYR A 11 -18.99 5.46 18.92
N LEU A 12 -19.37 4.26 19.34
CA LEU A 12 -20.78 3.86 19.41
C LEU A 12 -21.33 4.31 20.76
N VAL A 13 -22.49 4.91 20.75
CA VAL A 13 -23.22 5.30 21.94
C VAL A 13 -24.40 4.35 22.13
N ASP A 14 -24.40 3.66 23.27
CA ASP A 14 -25.53 2.83 23.66
C ASP A 14 -26.70 3.74 24.11
N PRO A 15 -27.90 3.61 23.56
CA PRO A 15 -29.07 4.38 23.96
C PRO A 15 -29.37 4.30 25.47
N ASP A 16 -29.03 3.19 26.11
CA ASP A 16 -29.29 2.95 27.54
C ASP A 16 -28.24 3.58 28.48
N HIS A 17 -27.11 4.09 27.95
CA HIS A 17 -26.01 4.66 28.77
C HIS A 17 -26.17 6.15 29.12
N GLY A 18 -27.27 6.81 28.72
CA GLY A 18 -27.61 8.15 29.16
C GLY A 18 -26.70 9.30 28.70
N LEU A 19 -25.91 9.10 27.65
CA LEU A 19 -25.15 10.14 26.94
C LEU A 19 -26.12 11.02 26.15
N THR A 20 -26.74 11.97 26.82
CA THR A 20 -27.62 12.98 26.19
C THR A 20 -26.79 14.02 25.44
N GLU A 21 -27.42 14.76 24.51
CA GLU A 21 -26.81 15.88 23.81
C GLU A 21 -26.13 16.90 24.77
N ASN A 22 -26.79 17.24 25.87
CA ASN A 22 -26.24 18.15 26.88
C ASN A 22 -25.01 17.56 27.57
N ALA A 23 -25.02 16.25 27.87
CA ALA A 23 -23.85 15.59 28.47
C ALA A 23 -22.65 15.57 27.49
N ILE A 24 -22.89 15.38 26.21
CA ILE A 24 -21.86 15.43 25.17
C ILE A 24 -21.26 16.83 25.07
N ASP A 25 -22.09 17.90 25.11
CA ASP A 25 -21.63 19.30 25.09
C ASP A 25 -20.78 19.62 26.31
N GLU A 26 -21.22 19.19 27.51
CA GLU A 26 -20.46 19.38 28.74
C GLU A 26 -19.11 18.63 28.71
N LEU A 27 -19.06 17.41 28.17
CA LEU A 27 -17.85 16.65 28.06
C LEU A 27 -16.84 17.29 27.07
N ILE A 28 -17.31 17.75 25.92
CA ILE A 28 -16.48 18.47 24.95
C ILE A 28 -15.99 19.79 25.53
N GLY A 29 -16.90 20.59 26.14
CA GLY A 29 -16.57 21.84 26.79
C GLY A 29 -15.54 21.66 27.91
N ALA A 30 -15.68 20.61 28.73
CA ALA A 30 -14.73 20.28 29.79
C ALA A 30 -13.37 19.80 29.25
N ALA A 31 -13.34 19.10 28.14
CA ALA A 31 -12.10 18.63 27.50
C ALA A 31 -11.29 19.78 26.90
N ILE A 32 -11.97 20.79 26.36
CA ILE A 32 -11.37 21.92 25.65
C ILE A 32 -11.15 23.11 26.56
N GLY A 33 -12.04 23.33 27.55
CA GLY A 33 -12.04 24.53 28.40
C GLY A 33 -11.18 24.47 29.67
N ARG A 34 -10.70 23.31 30.12
CA ARG A 34 -9.93 23.21 31.38
C ARG A 34 -8.44 22.96 31.10
N ASN A 35 -7.60 23.96 31.40
CA ASN A 35 -6.14 23.90 31.28
C ASN A 35 -5.64 23.68 29.84
N HIS A 36 -6.26 24.32 28.85
CA HIS A 36 -5.76 24.31 27.49
C HIS A 36 -4.42 25.07 27.46
N PRO A 37 -3.32 24.47 26.95
CA PRO A 37 -2.04 25.18 26.79
C PRO A 37 -2.14 26.38 25.85
N ARG A 38 -3.21 26.44 25.02
CA ARG A 38 -3.58 27.53 24.13
C ARG A 38 -4.90 28.12 24.66
N ASP A 39 -4.85 29.23 25.38
CA ASP A 39 -5.97 29.90 26.07
C ASP A 39 -7.14 30.33 25.15
N HIS A 40 -7.19 29.90 23.85
CA HIS A 40 -7.99 30.54 22.82
C HIS A 40 -8.86 29.60 21.96
N ALA A 41 -8.87 28.29 22.22
CA ALA A 41 -9.77 27.39 21.50
C ALA A 41 -11.25 27.70 21.85
N ARG A 42 -12.08 27.90 20.84
CA ARG A 42 -13.48 28.29 20.98
C ARG A 42 -14.43 27.30 20.33
N LEU A 43 -15.48 26.91 21.04
CA LEU A 43 -16.59 26.14 20.50
C LEU A 43 -17.55 27.05 19.72
N LEU A 44 -17.88 26.64 18.49
CA LEU A 44 -18.98 27.26 17.74
C LEU A 44 -20.33 26.68 18.20
N PRO A 45 -21.44 27.43 18.09
CA PRO A 45 -22.76 26.89 18.34
C PRO A 45 -23.03 25.64 17.52
N PRO A 46 -23.62 24.57 18.11
CA PRO A 46 -23.93 23.36 17.37
C PRO A 46 -24.87 23.63 16.17
N ALA A 47 -24.59 22.99 15.05
CA ALA A 47 -25.43 23.04 13.85
C ALA A 47 -26.09 21.68 13.60
N ILE A 48 -27.39 21.67 13.30
CA ILE A 48 -28.11 20.44 12.97
C ILE A 48 -28.17 20.31 11.45
N ARG A 49 -27.76 19.15 10.94
CA ARG A 49 -27.81 18.81 9.51
C ARG A 49 -28.54 17.48 9.30
N ILE A 50 -29.37 17.42 8.27
CA ILE A 50 -30.02 16.18 7.82
C ILE A 50 -29.35 15.73 6.53
N LEU A 51 -28.69 14.56 6.59
CA LEU A 51 -27.93 13.99 5.51
C LEU A 51 -28.58 12.68 5.05
N THR A 52 -28.73 12.52 3.74
CA THR A 52 -29.14 11.24 3.15
C THR A 52 -27.99 10.70 2.31
N ALA A 53 -27.55 9.46 2.59
CA ALA A 53 -26.43 8.82 1.92
C ALA A 53 -26.83 7.45 1.35
N GLY A 54 -26.84 7.32 0.03
CA GLY A 54 -26.97 6.03 -0.66
C GLY A 54 -25.59 5.41 -0.86
N TYR A 55 -25.37 4.23 -0.29
CA TYR A 55 -24.11 3.48 -0.44
C TYR A 55 -24.21 2.50 -1.61
N TRP A 56 -23.09 2.39 -2.32
CA TRP A 56 -22.97 1.56 -3.52
C TRP A 56 -21.83 0.55 -3.35
N ASP A 57 -22.11 -0.70 -3.72
CA ASP A 57 -21.12 -1.79 -3.71
C ASP A 57 -21.54 -2.86 -4.73
N THR A 58 -20.70 -3.88 -4.92
CA THR A 58 -21.11 -5.11 -5.62
C THR A 58 -22.06 -5.93 -4.76
N ALA A 59 -22.78 -6.88 -5.37
CA ALA A 59 -23.66 -7.81 -4.65
C ALA A 59 -22.90 -8.57 -3.53
N GLU A 60 -21.61 -8.85 -3.74
CA GLU A 60 -20.73 -9.55 -2.80
C GLU A 60 -20.04 -8.61 -1.78
N LEU A 61 -20.40 -7.31 -1.78
CA LEU A 61 -19.81 -6.29 -0.90
C LEU A 61 -18.28 -6.17 -1.06
N SER A 62 -17.78 -6.21 -2.29
CA SER A 62 -16.35 -6.22 -2.58
C SER A 62 -15.63 -4.97 -2.10
N LEU A 63 -16.22 -3.78 -2.19
CA LEU A 63 -15.64 -2.54 -1.67
C LEU A 63 -15.51 -2.63 -0.15
N LEU A 64 -16.60 -2.95 0.54
CA LEU A 64 -16.64 -3.00 2.00
C LEU A 64 -15.68 -4.06 2.56
N ARG A 65 -15.60 -5.25 1.93
CA ARG A 65 -14.66 -6.34 2.30
C ARG A 65 -13.18 -5.92 2.16
N ASN A 66 -12.90 -4.95 1.30
CA ASN A 66 -11.56 -4.39 1.12
C ASN A 66 -11.36 -3.05 1.88
N GLY A 67 -12.29 -2.69 2.77
CA GLY A 67 -12.21 -1.50 3.61
C GLY A 67 -12.52 -0.19 2.88
N HIS A 68 -13.15 -0.26 1.71
CA HIS A 68 -13.57 0.91 0.94
C HIS A 68 -15.06 1.17 1.09
N THR A 69 -15.48 2.43 0.96
CA THR A 69 -16.91 2.78 0.86
C THR A 69 -17.12 3.81 -0.24
N LEU A 70 -18.16 3.60 -1.04
CA LEU A 70 -18.59 4.55 -2.06
C LEU A 70 -20.04 4.97 -1.78
N ARG A 71 -20.26 6.26 -1.64
CA ARG A 71 -21.58 6.81 -1.35
C ARG A 71 -21.89 8.05 -2.20
N TYR A 72 -23.16 8.23 -2.48
CA TYR A 72 -23.70 9.52 -2.88
C TYR A 72 -24.42 10.14 -1.69
N ARG A 73 -24.02 11.33 -1.27
CA ARG A 73 -24.63 12.07 -0.16
C ARG A 73 -25.38 13.28 -0.71
N SER A 74 -26.51 13.60 -0.08
CA SER A 74 -27.21 14.87 -0.25
C SER A 74 -27.62 15.41 1.11
N ALA A 75 -27.27 16.66 1.38
CA ALA A 75 -27.77 17.40 2.53
C ALA A 75 -29.08 18.08 2.19
N ALA A 76 -29.99 18.20 3.16
CA ALA A 76 -31.27 18.85 2.97
C ALA A 76 -31.15 20.33 2.58
N ASP A 77 -30.07 20.99 2.99
CA ASP A 77 -29.71 22.39 2.70
C ASP A 77 -28.88 22.55 1.41
N GLY A 78 -28.53 21.43 0.74
CA GLY A 78 -27.70 21.41 -0.47
C GLY A 78 -26.20 21.63 -0.24
N SER A 79 -25.73 21.81 1.00
CA SER A 79 -24.34 22.13 1.31
C SER A 79 -23.35 21.00 1.00
N GLU A 80 -23.78 19.74 1.20
CA GLU A 80 -22.98 18.55 0.94
C GLU A 80 -23.69 17.65 -0.05
N THR A 81 -23.43 17.82 -1.34
CA THR A 81 -24.03 16.97 -2.38
C THR A 81 -22.97 16.45 -3.32
N GLY A 82 -22.88 15.13 -3.45
CA GLY A 82 -21.91 14.49 -4.35
C GLY A 82 -21.50 13.09 -3.94
N TRP A 83 -20.60 12.53 -4.73
CA TRP A 83 -19.99 11.24 -4.50
C TRP A 83 -18.78 11.34 -3.61
N THR A 84 -18.63 10.39 -2.71
CA THR A 84 -17.46 10.24 -1.83
C THR A 84 -17.00 8.80 -1.89
N LEU A 85 -15.74 8.60 -2.26
CA LEU A 85 -15.02 7.34 -2.14
C LEU A 85 -14.05 7.46 -0.98
N LYS A 86 -14.21 6.62 0.04
CA LYS A 86 -13.25 6.45 1.13
C LYS A 86 -12.46 5.18 0.86
N LEU A 87 -11.15 5.29 0.77
CA LEU A 87 -10.25 4.16 0.63
C LEU A 87 -9.95 3.54 2.00
N HIS A 88 -9.46 2.30 2.00
CA HIS A 88 -9.04 1.66 3.25
C HIS A 88 -7.98 2.51 3.95
N GLY A 89 -8.00 2.47 5.28
CA GLY A 89 -7.09 3.24 6.10
C GLY A 89 -6.35 2.38 7.13
N ALA A 90 -5.52 3.03 7.91
CA ALA A 90 -4.86 2.46 9.06
C ALA A 90 -5.50 2.98 10.35
N THR A 91 -5.69 2.11 11.33
CA THR A 91 -6.15 2.50 12.66
C THR A 91 -5.04 2.24 13.67
N SER A 92 -4.70 3.25 14.45
CA SER A 92 -3.72 3.16 15.54
C SER A 92 -4.23 3.95 16.74
N ASN A 93 -4.23 3.34 17.92
CA ASN A 93 -4.72 3.94 19.15
C ASN A 93 -6.17 4.51 19.06
N GLY A 94 -7.00 3.91 18.20
CA GLY A 94 -8.39 4.34 17.96
C GLY A 94 -8.53 5.45 16.91
N LEU A 95 -7.43 6.10 16.49
CA LEU A 95 -7.44 7.05 15.38
C LEU A 95 -7.37 6.29 14.05
N THR A 96 -8.35 6.50 13.21
CA THR A 96 -8.37 6.00 11.83
C THR A 96 -7.93 7.10 10.88
N ILE A 97 -6.96 6.77 10.00
CA ILE A 97 -6.46 7.68 8.96
C ILE A 97 -6.73 7.04 7.62
N ARG A 98 -7.42 7.74 6.72
CA ARG A 98 -7.74 7.23 5.37
C ARG A 98 -7.85 8.36 4.35
N GLN A 99 -7.76 7.98 3.07
CA GLN A 99 -7.96 8.92 1.96
C GLN A 99 -9.45 8.99 1.60
N GLU A 100 -9.93 10.21 1.44
CA GLU A 100 -11.27 10.52 0.97
C GLU A 100 -11.21 11.31 -0.34
N ILE A 101 -11.97 10.87 -1.34
CA ILE A 101 -11.99 11.50 -2.67
C ILE A 101 -13.42 11.88 -3.01
N HIS A 102 -13.60 13.16 -3.37
CA HIS A 102 -14.89 13.71 -3.76
C HIS A 102 -15.03 13.81 -5.28
N PHE A 103 -16.23 13.44 -5.78
CA PHE A 103 -16.54 13.54 -7.20
C PHE A 103 -17.90 14.23 -7.38
N LYS A 104 -17.96 15.04 -8.45
CA LYS A 104 -19.24 15.55 -8.95
C LYS A 104 -19.91 14.52 -9.83
N GLY A 105 -21.22 14.53 -9.90
CA GLY A 105 -21.97 13.61 -10.76
C GLY A 105 -23.42 13.46 -10.32
N SER A 106 -24.20 12.76 -11.16
CA SER A 106 -25.57 12.40 -10.86
C SER A 106 -25.63 11.29 -9.80
N SER A 107 -26.66 11.27 -8.97
CA SER A 107 -26.90 10.20 -8.00
C SER A 107 -27.27 8.84 -8.63
N LYS A 108 -27.52 8.81 -9.96
CA LYS A 108 -28.00 7.61 -10.66
C LYS A 108 -26.95 6.55 -10.91
N SER A 109 -25.67 6.94 -10.97
CA SER A 109 -24.56 6.02 -11.21
C SER A 109 -23.24 6.59 -10.72
N PRO A 110 -22.33 5.75 -10.19
CA PRO A 110 -20.99 6.18 -9.80
C PRO A 110 -20.20 6.80 -10.95
N PRO A 111 -19.39 7.84 -10.69
CA PRO A 111 -18.52 8.43 -11.69
C PRO A 111 -17.46 7.45 -12.20
N LEU A 112 -17.14 7.48 -13.49
CA LEU A 112 -16.11 6.62 -14.09
C LEU A 112 -14.76 6.76 -13.40
N ALA A 113 -14.42 7.96 -12.94
CA ALA A 113 -13.19 8.19 -12.19
C ALA A 113 -13.15 7.46 -10.84
N ALA A 114 -14.29 7.34 -10.14
CA ALA A 114 -14.37 6.54 -8.92
C ALA A 114 -14.26 5.04 -9.25
N LEU A 115 -14.94 4.58 -10.32
CA LEU A 115 -14.86 3.18 -10.78
C LEU A 115 -13.44 2.78 -11.16
N SER A 116 -12.69 3.67 -11.84
CA SER A 116 -11.30 3.40 -12.19
C SER A 116 -10.45 3.16 -10.93
N LEU A 117 -10.59 3.98 -9.88
CA LEU A 117 -9.82 3.81 -8.64
C LEU A 117 -10.05 2.46 -7.93
N VAL A 118 -11.24 1.92 -8.03
CA VAL A 118 -11.60 0.65 -7.37
C VAL A 118 -11.65 -0.54 -8.32
N ARG A 119 -11.14 -0.39 -9.55
CA ARG A 119 -11.19 -1.41 -10.61
C ARG A 119 -10.62 -2.75 -10.16
N ALA A 120 -9.50 -2.74 -9.44
CA ALA A 120 -8.87 -3.95 -8.93
C ALA A 120 -9.73 -4.67 -7.88
N VAL A 121 -10.61 -3.97 -7.19
CA VAL A 121 -11.50 -4.50 -6.16
C VAL A 121 -12.79 -5.06 -6.78
N VAL A 122 -13.47 -4.24 -7.60
CA VAL A 122 -14.80 -4.59 -8.14
C VAL A 122 -14.71 -5.47 -9.39
N ARG A 123 -13.55 -5.52 -10.07
CA ARG A 123 -13.35 -6.26 -11.32
C ARG A 123 -14.32 -5.80 -12.42
N SER A 124 -15.15 -6.75 -12.87
CA SER A 124 -16.22 -6.53 -13.84
C SER A 124 -17.61 -6.52 -13.20
N ALA A 125 -17.70 -6.68 -11.87
CA ALA A 125 -18.99 -6.69 -11.18
C ALA A 125 -19.61 -5.28 -11.18
N PRO A 126 -20.93 -5.17 -11.44
CA PRO A 126 -21.62 -3.90 -11.37
C PRO A 126 -21.68 -3.40 -9.92
N LEU A 127 -21.61 -2.06 -9.77
CA LEU A 127 -21.94 -1.42 -8.51
C LEU A 127 -23.41 -1.05 -8.50
N GLU A 128 -24.10 -1.42 -7.43
CA GLU A 128 -25.53 -1.19 -7.21
C GLU A 128 -25.75 -0.49 -5.86
N PRO A 129 -26.83 0.26 -5.69
CA PRO A 129 -27.22 0.80 -4.39
C PRO A 129 -27.60 -0.35 -3.45
N ILE A 130 -26.91 -0.42 -2.28
CA ILE A 130 -27.07 -1.52 -1.32
C ILE A 130 -27.83 -1.13 -0.06
N VAL A 131 -27.70 0.13 0.38
CA VAL A 131 -28.39 0.66 1.55
C VAL A 131 -28.44 2.19 1.50
N THR A 132 -29.50 2.75 2.04
CA THR A 132 -29.62 4.19 2.26
C THR A 132 -29.61 4.49 3.75
N LEU A 133 -28.78 5.44 4.18
CA LEU A 133 -28.73 5.93 5.54
C LEU A 133 -29.24 7.36 5.58
N LYS A 134 -30.10 7.68 6.55
CA LYS A 134 -30.48 9.04 6.90
C LYS A 134 -29.84 9.39 8.23
N THR A 135 -29.04 10.44 8.27
CA THR A 135 -28.32 10.87 9.47
C THR A 135 -28.84 12.22 9.90
N THR A 136 -29.28 12.30 11.16
CA THR A 136 -29.47 13.58 11.84
C THR A 136 -28.17 13.86 12.59
N ARG A 137 -27.37 14.79 12.06
CA ARG A 137 -26.05 15.16 12.56
C ARG A 137 -26.14 16.43 13.37
N ARG A 138 -25.63 16.40 14.57
CA ARG A 138 -25.34 17.58 15.37
C ARG A 138 -23.84 17.84 15.33
N GLU A 139 -23.45 18.86 14.59
CA GLU A 139 -22.06 19.22 14.32
C GLU A 139 -21.58 20.24 15.33
N ILE A 140 -20.48 19.96 16.02
CA ILE A 140 -19.81 20.85 16.97
C ILE A 140 -18.39 21.11 16.46
N VAL A 141 -18.06 22.37 16.18
CA VAL A 141 -16.75 22.75 15.64
C VAL A 141 -15.96 23.52 16.67
N VAL A 142 -14.71 23.13 16.84
CA VAL A 142 -13.70 23.86 17.63
C VAL A 142 -12.84 24.64 16.65
N VAL A 143 -12.63 25.92 16.96
CA VAL A 143 -11.79 26.83 16.17
C VAL A 143 -10.67 27.41 17.03
N ASP A 144 -9.57 27.75 16.35
CA ASP A 144 -8.44 28.49 16.95
C ASP A 144 -8.75 30.00 17.07
N ASP A 145 -7.74 30.77 17.48
CA ASP A 145 -7.80 32.24 17.62
C ASP A 145 -8.10 32.96 16.32
N LEU A 146 -7.69 32.36 15.19
CA LEU A 146 -7.90 32.90 13.85
C LEU A 146 -9.26 32.50 13.27
N GLY A 147 -10.06 31.71 14.04
CA GLY A 147 -11.33 31.18 13.60
C GLY A 147 -11.21 30.00 12.63
N GLN A 148 -10.02 29.36 12.53
CA GLN A 148 -9.83 28.19 11.68
C GLN A 148 -10.25 26.92 12.43
N PRO A 149 -11.00 26.00 11.78
CA PRO A 149 -11.40 24.75 12.38
C PRO A 149 -10.19 23.86 12.73
N THR A 150 -10.10 23.40 13.97
CA THR A 150 -9.08 22.47 14.45
C THR A 150 -9.64 21.07 14.67
N LEU A 151 -10.89 21.00 15.12
CA LEU A 151 -11.59 19.79 15.48
C LEU A 151 -13.06 19.90 15.11
N ARG A 152 -13.65 18.81 14.63
CA ARG A 152 -15.10 18.67 14.47
C ARG A 152 -15.57 17.42 15.21
N VAL A 153 -16.64 17.57 15.97
CA VAL A 153 -17.34 16.47 16.63
C VAL A 153 -18.72 16.36 16.02
N ASP A 154 -18.97 15.22 15.38
CA ASP A 154 -20.22 14.89 14.74
C ASP A 154 -20.99 13.88 15.61
N ASP A 155 -22.08 14.33 16.22
CA ASP A 155 -22.98 13.53 17.02
C ASP A 155 -24.14 13.07 16.10
N ASP A 156 -24.06 11.80 15.65
CA ASP A 156 -24.84 11.26 14.54
C ASP A 156 -25.88 10.23 14.99
N HIS A 157 -27.17 10.58 14.84
CA HIS A 157 -28.26 9.64 14.91
C HIS A 157 -28.55 9.12 13.48
N VAL A 158 -28.29 7.83 13.25
CA VAL A 158 -28.33 7.20 11.93
C VAL A 158 -29.53 6.26 11.86
N ASP A 159 -30.42 6.50 10.90
CA ASP A 159 -31.53 5.60 10.51
C ASP A 159 -31.15 4.80 9.26
N ILE A 160 -31.41 3.50 9.27
CA ILE A 160 -31.29 2.63 8.10
C ILE A 160 -32.63 2.66 7.37
N ILE A 161 -32.63 3.05 6.10
CA ILE A 161 -33.85 3.22 5.28
C ILE A 161 -33.99 2.05 4.30
N GLU A 162 -35.07 1.33 4.40
CA GLU A 162 -35.49 0.28 3.46
C GLU A 162 -36.92 0.51 3.02
N GLY A 163 -37.20 0.46 1.71
CA GLY A 163 -38.51 0.72 1.16
C GLY A 163 -39.10 2.10 1.52
N GLY A 164 -38.26 3.07 1.86
CA GLY A 164 -38.69 4.41 2.26
C GLY A 164 -39.00 4.57 3.76
N HIS A 165 -38.88 3.53 4.55
CA HIS A 165 -39.14 3.53 6.00
C HIS A 165 -37.84 3.26 6.80
N SER A 166 -37.75 3.84 7.99
CA SER A 166 -36.70 3.50 8.96
C SER A 166 -36.99 2.13 9.56
N ILE A 167 -36.02 1.21 9.46
CA ILE A 167 -36.17 -0.16 9.98
C ILE A 167 -35.35 -0.35 11.28
N GLU A 168 -34.26 0.33 11.41
CA GLU A 168 -33.33 0.26 12.55
C GLU A 168 -32.49 1.51 12.57
N GLY A 169 -31.85 1.82 13.69
CA GLY A 169 -30.95 2.94 13.82
C GLY A 169 -29.86 2.70 14.85
N PHE A 170 -28.84 3.56 14.83
CA PHE A 170 -27.78 3.58 15.83
C PHE A 170 -27.28 5.00 16.05
N HIS A 171 -26.64 5.21 17.20
CA HIS A 171 -26.06 6.48 17.60
C HIS A 171 -24.54 6.36 17.65
N GLU A 172 -23.83 7.22 16.93
CA GLU A 172 -22.37 7.25 16.97
C GLU A 172 -21.84 8.68 17.02
N ILE A 173 -20.66 8.82 17.64
CA ILE A 173 -19.93 10.09 17.69
C ILE A 173 -18.64 9.92 16.90
N GLU A 174 -18.44 10.81 15.92
CA GLU A 174 -17.20 10.92 15.15
C GLU A 174 -16.44 12.17 15.61
N ILE A 175 -15.13 12.05 15.86
CA ILE A 175 -14.25 13.17 16.18
C ILE A 175 -13.26 13.29 15.03
N GLU A 176 -13.40 14.30 14.19
CA GLU A 176 -12.56 14.56 13.04
C GLU A 176 -11.50 15.62 13.35
N VAL A 177 -10.23 15.25 13.14
CA VAL A 177 -9.09 16.16 13.31
C VAL A 177 -8.90 16.95 12.02
N MET A 178 -9.19 18.25 12.06
CA MET A 178 -9.18 19.12 10.88
C MET A 178 -7.77 19.60 10.49
N ASN A 179 -6.88 19.74 11.50
CA ASN A 179 -5.47 20.08 11.31
C ASN A 179 -4.62 19.48 12.43
N ASP A 180 -3.29 19.63 12.36
CA ASP A 180 -2.39 19.02 13.36
C ASP A 180 -2.56 19.61 14.77
N ASP A 181 -3.01 20.84 14.86
CA ASP A 181 -3.26 21.51 16.15
C ASP A 181 -4.43 20.91 16.91
N GLY A 182 -5.41 20.30 16.22
CA GLY A 182 -6.58 19.65 16.82
C GLY A 182 -6.34 18.24 17.35
N LEU A 183 -5.19 17.61 17.11
CA LEU A 183 -4.98 16.21 17.48
C LEU A 183 -5.02 15.98 19.00
N GLU A 184 -4.37 16.86 19.78
CA GLU A 184 -4.35 16.74 21.23
C GLU A 184 -5.74 16.95 21.85
N ASP A 185 -6.52 17.87 21.27
CA ASP A 185 -7.91 18.11 21.67
C ASP A 185 -8.80 16.92 21.34
N ALA A 186 -8.63 16.33 20.15
CA ALA A 186 -9.33 15.12 19.75
C ALA A 186 -9.07 13.96 20.72
N GLU A 187 -7.81 13.75 21.13
CA GLU A 187 -7.44 12.71 22.10
C GLU A 187 -8.06 12.97 23.47
N ARG A 188 -8.15 14.24 23.91
CA ARG A 188 -8.80 14.62 25.17
C ARG A 188 -10.30 14.36 25.12
N VAL A 189 -10.99 14.80 24.07
CA VAL A 189 -12.42 14.53 23.86
C VAL A 189 -12.67 13.03 23.79
N ALA A 190 -11.87 12.29 23.01
CA ALA A 190 -11.92 10.84 22.90
C ALA A 190 -11.79 10.13 24.27
N LYS A 191 -10.90 10.60 25.12
CA LYS A 191 -10.73 10.09 26.48
C LYS A 191 -11.95 10.38 27.39
N CYS A 192 -12.54 11.56 27.26
CA CYS A 192 -13.75 11.92 28.01
C CYS A 192 -14.94 11.07 27.59
N LEU A 193 -15.18 10.88 26.30
CA LEU A 193 -16.26 10.04 25.76
C LEU A 193 -16.13 8.58 26.24
N ARG A 194 -14.93 7.99 26.16
CA ARG A 194 -14.70 6.62 26.68
C ARG A 194 -15.00 6.50 28.17
N ARG A 195 -14.64 7.50 28.98
CA ARG A 195 -14.94 7.50 30.42
C ARG A 195 -16.42 7.63 30.71
N ALA A 196 -17.17 8.26 29.83
CA ALA A 196 -18.61 8.41 29.90
C ALA A 196 -19.38 7.20 29.33
N GLY A 197 -18.69 6.15 28.87
CA GLY A 197 -19.30 4.90 28.41
C GLY A 197 -19.45 4.74 26.91
N ALA A 198 -18.94 5.67 26.09
CA ALA A 198 -18.94 5.50 24.65
C ALA A 198 -17.94 4.41 24.21
N ASP A 199 -18.37 3.46 23.38
CA ASP A 199 -17.56 2.34 22.93
C ASP A 199 -16.73 2.70 21.70
N GLY A 200 -15.44 2.82 21.87
CA GLY A 200 -14.44 3.00 20.81
C GLY A 200 -13.61 1.75 20.51
N SER A 201 -13.98 0.58 21.03
CA SER A 201 -13.20 -0.66 20.87
C SER A 201 -13.20 -1.19 19.44
N ASN A 202 -14.24 -0.90 18.65
CA ASN A 202 -14.38 -1.36 17.28
C ASN A 202 -14.93 -0.25 16.37
N PRO A 203 -14.05 0.63 15.83
CA PRO A 203 -14.46 1.78 14.99
C PRO A 203 -14.89 1.34 13.58
N LYS A 204 -16.03 0.67 13.49
CA LYS A 204 -16.59 0.22 12.20
C LYS A 204 -17.16 1.38 11.37
N PRO A 205 -17.05 1.32 10.02
CA PRO A 205 -17.78 2.24 9.14
C PRO A 205 -19.31 2.16 9.35
N LYS A 206 -20.03 3.29 9.16
CA LYS A 206 -21.51 3.33 9.20
C LYS A 206 -22.15 2.23 8.34
N LEU A 207 -21.60 2.03 7.13
CA LEU A 207 -22.06 0.99 6.22
C LEU A 207 -21.94 -0.41 6.81
N GLU A 208 -20.83 -0.74 7.47
CA GLU A 208 -20.63 -2.06 8.07
C GLU A 208 -21.61 -2.30 9.23
N ARG A 209 -21.92 -1.26 10.00
CA ARG A 209 -22.95 -1.33 11.06
C ARG A 209 -24.33 -1.57 10.48
N ALA A 210 -24.68 -0.83 9.43
CA ALA A 210 -25.98 -0.93 8.76
C ALA A 210 -26.21 -2.29 8.08
N LEU A 211 -25.14 -2.99 7.70
CA LEU A 211 -25.20 -4.31 7.08
C LEU A 211 -24.93 -5.44 8.08
N HIS A 212 -25.22 -5.22 9.36
CA HIS A 212 -24.98 -6.19 10.43
C HIS A 212 -25.54 -7.58 10.05
N GLY A 213 -24.68 -8.62 10.15
CA GLY A 213 -25.02 -10.00 9.79
C GLY A 213 -24.88 -10.37 8.29
N ARG A 214 -24.67 -9.41 7.37
CA ARG A 214 -24.38 -9.69 5.95
C ARG A 214 -22.90 -9.86 5.63
N LEU A 215 -22.01 -9.43 6.51
CA LEU A 215 -20.58 -9.62 6.39
C LEU A 215 -20.15 -10.84 7.21
N GLU A 216 -19.86 -11.92 6.53
CA GLU A 216 -18.90 -12.88 7.09
C GLU A 216 -17.55 -12.17 7.15
N SER A 217 -16.94 -12.17 8.35
CA SER A 217 -15.58 -11.61 8.48
C SER A 217 -14.67 -12.23 7.41
N PRO A 218 -13.90 -11.41 6.66
CA PRO A 218 -12.93 -11.97 5.74
C PRO A 218 -12.06 -12.94 6.54
N ALA A 219 -11.91 -14.16 6.04
CA ALA A 219 -11.04 -15.14 6.65
C ALA A 219 -9.66 -14.48 6.80
N GLU A 220 -9.18 -14.35 8.03
CA GLU A 220 -7.83 -13.86 8.27
C GLU A 220 -6.86 -14.69 7.40
N PRO A 221 -5.82 -14.07 6.81
CA PRO A 221 -4.87 -14.80 6.01
C PRO A 221 -4.32 -15.95 6.86
N THR A 222 -4.65 -17.16 6.44
CA THR A 222 -4.35 -18.39 7.18
C THR A 222 -2.87 -18.39 7.52
N THR A 223 -2.53 -18.36 8.80
CA THR A 223 -1.14 -18.53 9.23
C THR A 223 -0.71 -19.95 8.85
N LEU A 224 0.32 -20.05 8.02
CA LEU A 224 0.82 -21.35 7.59
C LEU A 224 1.31 -22.16 8.80
N GLY A 225 0.71 -23.33 9.00
CA GLY A 225 1.19 -24.28 9.99
C GLY A 225 2.54 -24.88 9.56
N LYS A 226 3.37 -25.30 10.53
CA LYS A 226 4.67 -25.93 10.26
C LYS A 226 4.58 -27.22 9.44
N LYS A 227 3.40 -27.84 9.37
CA LYS A 227 3.09 -29.08 8.64
C LYS A 227 2.18 -28.84 7.43
N CYS A 228 2.15 -27.61 6.88
CA CYS A 228 1.34 -27.32 5.72
C CYS A 228 1.80 -28.08 4.47
N SER A 229 0.87 -28.37 3.60
CA SER A 229 1.15 -28.97 2.29
C SER A 229 1.71 -27.92 1.31
N SER A 230 2.28 -28.39 0.20
CA SER A 230 2.66 -27.52 -0.92
C SER A 230 1.46 -26.74 -1.47
N THR A 231 0.28 -27.35 -1.46
CA THR A 231 -0.99 -26.73 -1.85
C THR A 231 -1.32 -25.52 -0.97
N ASP A 232 -1.27 -25.69 0.36
CA ASP A 232 -1.54 -24.61 1.31
C ASP A 232 -0.53 -23.46 1.16
N LEU A 233 0.75 -23.80 0.97
CA LEU A 233 1.81 -22.82 0.76
C LEU A 233 1.56 -21.98 -0.48
N ILE A 234 1.19 -22.60 -1.59
CA ILE A 234 0.98 -21.92 -2.88
C ILE A 234 -0.25 -21.04 -2.81
N ALA A 235 -1.38 -21.56 -2.30
CA ALA A 235 -2.59 -20.80 -2.08
C ALA A 235 -2.33 -19.56 -1.21
N TRP A 236 -1.60 -19.75 -0.11
CA TRP A 236 -1.21 -18.66 0.78
C TRP A 236 -0.31 -17.62 0.09
N ALA A 237 0.69 -18.06 -0.70
CA ALA A 237 1.61 -17.15 -1.39
C ALA A 237 0.89 -16.29 -2.44
N ILE A 238 -0.06 -16.88 -3.19
CA ILE A 238 -0.90 -16.18 -4.14
C ILE A 238 -1.81 -15.19 -3.41
N THR A 239 -2.57 -15.66 -2.41
CA THR A 239 -3.50 -14.81 -1.62
C THR A 239 -2.78 -13.62 -1.03
N ARG A 240 -1.64 -13.82 -0.34
CA ARG A 240 -0.86 -12.75 0.27
C ARG A 240 -0.45 -11.66 -0.75
N SER A 241 0.05 -12.09 -1.90
CA SER A 241 0.55 -11.16 -2.91
C SER A 241 -0.60 -10.46 -3.65
N LEU A 242 -1.68 -11.18 -3.92
CA LEU A 242 -2.89 -10.62 -4.54
C LEU A 242 -3.56 -9.59 -3.62
N THR A 243 -3.74 -9.91 -2.34
CA THR A 243 -4.29 -8.98 -1.34
C THR A 243 -3.44 -7.71 -1.25
N ALA A 244 -2.10 -7.84 -1.21
CA ALA A 244 -1.22 -6.69 -1.20
C ALA A 244 -1.34 -5.85 -2.50
N LEU A 245 -1.41 -6.49 -3.67
CA LEU A 245 -1.59 -5.79 -4.94
C LEU A 245 -2.90 -5.01 -4.98
N ILE A 246 -4.01 -5.66 -4.62
CA ILE A 246 -5.35 -5.03 -4.58
C ILE A 246 -5.37 -3.86 -3.60
N ARG A 247 -4.73 -4.01 -2.44
CA ARG A 247 -4.65 -2.99 -1.41
C ARG A 247 -3.96 -1.72 -1.90
N HIS A 248 -2.86 -1.86 -2.64
CA HIS A 248 -2.05 -0.73 -3.11
C HIS A 248 -2.48 -0.19 -4.48
N ASP A 249 -3.37 -0.88 -5.21
CA ASP A 249 -3.84 -0.48 -6.54
C ASP A 249 -4.52 0.90 -6.57
N PRO A 250 -5.50 1.24 -5.69
CA PRO A 250 -6.16 2.54 -5.70
C PRO A 250 -5.17 3.70 -5.48
N PHE A 251 -4.22 3.53 -4.58
CA PHE A 251 -3.21 4.55 -4.26
C PHE A 251 -2.15 4.67 -5.37
N THR A 252 -1.78 3.56 -6.01
CA THR A 252 -0.96 3.54 -7.23
C THR A 252 -1.62 4.35 -8.34
N ARG A 253 -2.95 4.22 -8.51
CA ARG A 253 -3.74 4.99 -9.47
C ARG A 253 -3.83 6.48 -9.10
N LEU A 254 -3.96 6.83 -7.84
CA LEU A 254 -3.88 8.21 -7.35
C LEU A 254 -2.49 8.81 -7.61
N GLY A 255 -1.43 8.08 -7.27
CA GLY A 255 -0.04 8.44 -7.58
C GLY A 255 0.53 9.59 -6.78
N HIS A 256 -0.07 9.91 -5.63
CA HIS A 256 0.41 10.94 -4.71
C HIS A 256 1.60 10.45 -3.87
N ASP A 257 1.60 9.17 -3.51
CA ASP A 257 2.66 8.54 -2.75
C ASP A 257 3.40 7.50 -3.62
N PRO A 258 4.71 7.72 -3.92
CA PRO A 258 5.53 6.76 -4.66
C PRO A 258 5.68 5.41 -3.94
N GLU A 259 5.54 5.39 -2.61
CA GLU A 259 5.65 4.15 -1.83
C GLU A 259 4.54 3.16 -2.15
N GLU A 260 3.34 3.62 -2.45
CA GLU A 260 2.21 2.77 -2.82
C GLU A 260 2.47 2.00 -4.12
N LEU A 261 3.04 2.67 -5.12
CA LEU A 261 3.51 2.01 -6.36
C LEU A 261 4.66 1.05 -6.07
N HIS A 262 5.57 1.40 -5.17
CA HIS A 262 6.65 0.52 -4.73
C HIS A 262 6.08 -0.76 -4.10
N LEU A 263 5.11 -0.67 -3.21
CA LEU A 263 4.48 -1.81 -2.53
C LEU A 263 3.70 -2.70 -3.51
N ALA A 264 2.97 -2.12 -4.47
CA ALA A 264 2.34 -2.88 -5.56
C ALA A 264 3.38 -3.65 -6.39
N ARG A 265 4.50 -3.01 -6.76
CA ARG A 265 5.62 -3.65 -7.46
C ARG A 265 6.26 -4.77 -6.62
N VAL A 266 6.40 -4.57 -5.31
CA VAL A 266 6.90 -5.60 -4.38
C VAL A 266 5.98 -6.82 -4.38
N ALA A 267 4.66 -6.63 -4.34
CA ALA A 267 3.67 -7.70 -4.38
C ALA A 267 3.80 -8.57 -5.65
N ILE A 268 3.84 -7.94 -6.82
CA ILE A 268 4.02 -8.64 -8.11
C ILE A 268 5.38 -9.36 -8.18
N ARG A 269 6.46 -8.70 -7.78
CA ARG A 269 7.80 -9.28 -7.78
C ARG A 269 7.90 -10.49 -6.85
N ARG A 270 7.25 -10.42 -5.68
CA ARG A 270 7.19 -11.52 -4.72
C ARG A 270 6.43 -12.70 -5.31
N LEU A 271 5.24 -12.48 -5.87
CA LEU A 271 4.45 -13.54 -6.49
C LEU A 271 5.21 -14.25 -7.62
N ARG A 272 5.85 -13.49 -8.54
CA ARG A 272 6.70 -14.06 -9.59
C ARG A 272 7.82 -14.96 -9.04
N SER A 273 8.40 -14.55 -7.93
CA SER A 273 9.52 -15.27 -7.29
C SER A 273 9.02 -16.50 -6.54
N ASP A 274 7.88 -16.39 -5.86
CA ASP A 274 7.24 -17.50 -5.16
C ASP A 274 6.84 -18.59 -6.16
N LEU A 275 6.13 -18.23 -7.24
CA LEU A 275 5.77 -19.18 -8.31
C LEU A 275 7.00 -19.83 -8.98
N ARG A 276 8.09 -19.08 -9.14
CA ARG A 276 9.36 -19.64 -9.65
C ARG A 276 9.98 -20.64 -8.66
N THR A 277 9.87 -20.36 -7.36
CA THR A 277 10.42 -21.21 -6.29
C THR A 277 9.70 -22.55 -6.24
N VAL A 278 8.38 -22.53 -6.36
CA VAL A 278 7.53 -23.73 -6.31
C VAL A 278 7.25 -24.34 -7.70
N ALA A 279 7.82 -23.79 -8.76
CA ALA A 279 7.62 -24.27 -10.15
C ALA A 279 7.79 -25.80 -10.34
N PRO A 280 8.69 -26.50 -9.62
CA PRO A 280 8.81 -27.96 -9.77
C PRO A 280 7.55 -28.77 -9.42
N VAL A 281 6.64 -28.21 -8.62
CA VAL A 281 5.37 -28.86 -8.22
C VAL A 281 4.15 -28.29 -8.95
N LEU A 282 4.35 -27.38 -9.90
CA LEU A 282 3.29 -26.72 -10.65
C LEU A 282 3.25 -27.20 -12.10
N ASP A 283 2.07 -27.15 -12.70
CA ASP A 283 1.88 -27.31 -14.13
C ASP A 283 2.66 -26.24 -14.91
N GLY A 284 3.50 -26.69 -15.84
CA GLY A 284 4.45 -25.84 -16.56
C GLY A 284 3.77 -24.81 -17.48
N ASP A 285 2.67 -25.18 -18.12
CA ASP A 285 1.93 -24.31 -19.06
C ASP A 285 1.17 -23.23 -18.28
N TRP A 286 0.54 -23.61 -17.18
CA TRP A 286 -0.12 -22.68 -16.28
C TRP A 286 0.86 -21.63 -15.74
N VAL A 287 1.99 -22.09 -15.17
CA VAL A 287 3.04 -21.20 -14.63
C VAL A 287 3.58 -20.26 -15.69
N SER A 288 3.87 -20.78 -16.87
CA SER A 288 4.43 -19.98 -17.96
C SER A 288 3.46 -18.89 -18.40
N SER A 289 2.17 -19.23 -18.54
CA SER A 289 1.14 -18.27 -18.94
C SER A 289 0.90 -17.18 -17.88
N VAL A 290 0.81 -17.53 -16.60
CA VAL A 290 0.65 -16.55 -15.51
C VAL A 290 1.88 -15.66 -15.38
N ARG A 291 3.08 -16.22 -15.54
CA ARG A 291 4.32 -15.44 -15.48
C ARG A 291 4.43 -14.40 -16.60
N LEU A 292 3.97 -14.67 -17.79
CA LEU A 292 3.92 -13.68 -18.89
C LEU A 292 3.06 -12.46 -18.49
N GLU A 293 1.91 -12.70 -17.87
CA GLU A 293 1.04 -11.63 -17.42
C GLU A 293 1.65 -10.85 -16.23
N LEU A 294 2.28 -11.56 -15.30
CA LEU A 294 2.99 -10.93 -14.18
C LEU A 294 4.24 -10.16 -14.65
N ASP A 295 4.93 -10.61 -15.70
CA ASP A 295 6.07 -9.90 -16.29
C ASP A 295 5.59 -8.61 -16.95
N TRP A 296 4.51 -8.66 -17.73
CA TRP A 296 3.90 -7.48 -18.34
C TRP A 296 3.53 -6.38 -17.32
N ILE A 297 2.82 -6.72 -16.26
CA ILE A 297 2.43 -5.70 -15.27
C ILE A 297 3.62 -5.24 -14.40
N ALA A 298 4.58 -6.14 -14.13
CA ALA A 298 5.82 -5.79 -13.44
C ALA A 298 6.66 -4.78 -14.21
N ASP A 299 6.73 -4.91 -15.54
CA ASP A 299 7.46 -3.97 -16.40
C ASP A 299 6.77 -2.61 -16.43
N ALA A 300 5.43 -2.56 -16.47
CA ALA A 300 4.67 -1.32 -16.43
C ALA A 300 4.86 -0.57 -15.09
N LEU A 301 4.77 -1.28 -13.95
CA LEU A 301 5.05 -0.72 -12.62
C LEU A 301 6.54 -0.33 -12.50
N GLY A 302 7.42 -1.15 -13.07
CA GLY A 302 8.86 -0.94 -13.08
C GLY A 302 9.27 0.36 -13.75
N ALA A 303 8.72 0.63 -14.92
CA ALA A 303 9.03 1.82 -15.72
C ALA A 303 8.77 3.13 -14.95
N VAL A 304 7.74 3.18 -14.09
CA VAL A 304 7.48 4.35 -13.25
C VAL A 304 8.43 4.37 -12.05
N ARG A 305 8.58 3.24 -11.32
CA ARG A 305 9.39 3.19 -10.11
C ARG A 305 10.88 3.45 -10.38
N ASP A 306 11.39 3.00 -11.50
CA ASP A 306 12.81 3.20 -11.85
C ASP A 306 13.11 4.70 -12.04
N LEU A 307 12.16 5.50 -12.54
CA LEU A 307 12.26 6.96 -12.63
C LEU A 307 12.07 7.66 -11.27
N ASP A 308 11.20 7.13 -10.40
CA ASP A 308 11.09 7.60 -9.01
C ASP A 308 12.41 7.41 -8.26
N VAL A 309 13.05 6.25 -8.40
CA VAL A 309 14.34 5.94 -7.76
C VAL A 309 15.44 6.87 -8.28
N LEU A 310 15.50 7.13 -9.58
CA LEU A 310 16.46 8.09 -10.16
C LEU A 310 16.26 9.49 -9.58
N ARG A 311 15.01 9.93 -9.51
CA ARG A 311 14.69 11.25 -8.95
C ARG A 311 15.07 11.35 -7.47
N GLU A 312 14.69 10.37 -6.65
CA GLU A 312 15.04 10.30 -5.22
C GLU A 312 16.57 10.37 -5.05
N ARG A 313 17.31 9.61 -5.86
CA ARG A 313 18.76 9.56 -5.85
C ARG A 313 19.38 10.92 -6.17
N PHE A 314 18.97 11.58 -7.24
CA PHE A 314 19.54 12.88 -7.64
C PHE A 314 19.16 13.98 -6.66
N VAL A 315 17.92 14.01 -6.17
CA VAL A 315 17.51 14.97 -5.13
C VAL A 315 18.34 14.80 -3.85
N GLY A 316 18.65 13.55 -3.46
CA GLY A 316 19.54 13.28 -2.33
C GLY A 316 20.98 13.77 -2.52
N GLN A 317 21.38 14.07 -3.76
CA GLN A 317 22.72 14.52 -4.12
C GLN A 317 22.82 16.04 -4.40
N ILE A 318 21.74 16.80 -4.25
CA ILE A 318 21.70 18.24 -4.53
C ILE A 318 22.75 19.03 -3.74
N GLY A 319 23.12 18.55 -2.56
CA GLY A 319 24.08 19.23 -1.66
C GLY A 319 25.52 19.32 -2.18
N VAL A 320 25.85 18.67 -3.28
CA VAL A 320 27.17 18.77 -3.93
C VAL A 320 27.22 19.81 -5.06
N LEU A 321 26.06 20.40 -5.40
CA LEU A 321 25.92 21.38 -6.48
C LEU A 321 26.05 22.80 -5.92
N ASP A 322 26.74 23.65 -6.66
CA ASP A 322 26.77 25.08 -6.38
C ASP A 322 25.48 25.78 -6.85
N SER A 323 25.22 26.97 -6.33
CA SER A 323 24.02 27.74 -6.69
C SER A 323 23.90 28.04 -8.19
N GLY A 324 25.02 28.12 -8.91
CA GLY A 324 25.06 28.29 -10.37
C GLY A 324 24.63 27.07 -11.16
N ASP A 325 24.64 25.88 -10.55
CA ASP A 325 24.34 24.60 -11.20
C ASP A 325 22.84 24.21 -11.07
N LEU A 326 22.09 24.89 -10.20
CA LEU A 326 20.70 24.54 -9.88
C LEU A 326 19.80 24.57 -11.12
N ALA A 327 20.00 25.51 -12.05
CA ALA A 327 19.18 25.58 -13.27
C ALA A 327 19.36 24.34 -14.16
N GLY A 328 20.61 23.85 -14.32
CA GLY A 328 20.88 22.61 -15.04
C GLY A 328 20.29 21.38 -14.35
N PHE A 329 20.33 21.37 -13.02
CA PHE A 329 19.72 20.31 -12.21
C PHE A 329 18.20 20.28 -12.31
N GLU A 330 17.54 21.43 -12.22
CA GLU A 330 16.09 21.56 -12.40
C GLU A 330 15.64 21.07 -13.79
N ALA A 331 16.42 21.37 -14.83
CA ALA A 331 16.15 20.87 -16.18
C ALA A 331 16.23 19.34 -16.27
N LEU A 332 17.22 18.71 -15.61
CA LEU A 332 17.31 17.24 -15.50
C LEU A 332 16.10 16.65 -14.75
N LEU A 333 15.69 17.26 -13.65
CA LEU A 333 14.50 16.83 -12.90
C LEU A 333 13.22 17.01 -13.71
N ALA A 334 13.10 18.06 -14.52
CA ALA A 334 11.95 18.29 -15.41
C ALA A 334 11.86 17.18 -16.48
N GLU A 335 12.97 16.75 -17.05
CA GLU A 335 13.01 15.64 -18.00
C GLU A 335 12.59 14.31 -17.34
N LEU A 336 13.11 14.00 -16.13
CA LEU A 336 12.67 12.84 -15.36
C LEU A 336 11.16 12.88 -15.09
N HIS A 337 10.63 14.04 -14.74
CA HIS A 337 9.19 14.22 -14.51
C HIS A 337 8.38 13.96 -15.78
N SER A 338 8.85 14.43 -16.94
CA SER A 338 8.22 14.18 -18.25
C SER A 338 8.17 12.68 -18.57
N GLN A 339 9.32 11.99 -18.46
CA GLN A 339 9.43 10.55 -18.70
C GLN A 339 8.54 9.75 -17.73
N ARG A 340 8.54 10.14 -16.45
CA ARG A 340 7.68 9.52 -15.42
C ARG A 340 6.20 9.67 -15.74
N SER A 341 5.79 10.85 -16.18
CA SER A 341 4.39 11.15 -16.53
C SER A 341 3.93 10.27 -17.69
N GLU A 342 4.77 10.08 -18.70
CA GLU A 342 4.48 9.19 -19.84
C GLU A 342 4.45 7.70 -19.41
N ALA A 343 5.40 7.25 -18.60
CA ALA A 343 5.41 5.89 -18.05
C ALA A 343 4.14 5.62 -17.22
N ARG A 344 3.75 6.61 -16.38
CA ARG A 344 2.54 6.54 -15.57
C ARG A 344 1.28 6.46 -16.42
N ARG A 345 1.18 7.24 -17.50
CA ARG A 345 0.05 7.18 -18.43
C ARG A 345 -0.11 5.78 -19.01
N LYS A 346 1.00 5.15 -19.43
CA LYS A 346 1.00 3.77 -19.95
C LYS A 346 0.59 2.76 -18.88
N LEU A 347 1.07 2.92 -17.64
CA LEU A 347 0.68 2.08 -16.52
C LEU A 347 -0.83 2.14 -16.27
N LEU A 348 -1.42 3.33 -16.20
CA LEU A 348 -2.86 3.50 -15.97
C LEU A 348 -3.70 2.84 -17.06
N VAL A 349 -3.31 2.96 -18.34
CA VAL A 349 -3.95 2.23 -19.43
C VAL A 349 -3.88 0.72 -19.22
N GLY A 350 -2.75 0.22 -18.74
CA GLY A 350 -2.58 -1.19 -18.40
C GLY A 350 -3.50 -1.64 -17.26
N LEU A 351 -3.54 -0.88 -16.18
CA LEU A 351 -4.38 -1.17 -15.01
C LEU A 351 -5.89 -1.10 -15.32
N ASP A 352 -6.31 -0.25 -16.28
CA ASP A 352 -7.70 -0.14 -16.70
C ASP A 352 -8.11 -1.21 -17.73
N SER A 353 -7.15 -1.98 -18.25
CA SER A 353 -7.40 -2.98 -19.30
C SER A 353 -8.16 -4.22 -18.77
N PRO A 354 -8.96 -4.88 -19.63
CA PRO A 354 -9.54 -6.19 -19.31
C PRO A 354 -8.47 -7.23 -18.96
N ARG A 355 -7.30 -7.16 -19.59
CA ARG A 355 -6.14 -8.05 -19.35
C ARG A 355 -5.71 -8.05 -17.88
N TYR A 356 -5.71 -6.88 -17.25
CA TYR A 356 -5.36 -6.77 -15.82
C TYR A 356 -6.43 -7.41 -14.93
N VAL A 357 -7.71 -7.19 -15.23
CA VAL A 357 -8.82 -7.82 -14.52
C VAL A 357 -8.75 -9.35 -14.65
N GLU A 358 -8.55 -9.87 -15.86
CA GLU A 358 -8.40 -11.32 -16.11
C GLU A 358 -7.23 -11.92 -15.32
N LEU A 359 -6.10 -11.21 -15.23
CA LEU A 359 -4.97 -11.65 -14.39
C LEU A 359 -5.36 -11.77 -12.92
N LEU A 360 -6.05 -10.76 -12.39
CA LEU A 360 -6.49 -10.76 -10.99
C LEU A 360 -7.50 -11.88 -10.72
N ASP A 361 -8.46 -12.10 -11.62
CA ASP A 361 -9.46 -13.18 -11.52
C ASP A 361 -8.81 -14.57 -11.57
N ARG A 362 -7.84 -14.76 -12.48
CA ARG A 362 -7.06 -16.00 -12.55
C ARG A 362 -6.27 -16.28 -11.27
N LEU A 363 -5.65 -15.25 -10.67
CA LEU A 363 -4.91 -15.39 -9.42
C LEU A 363 -5.85 -15.68 -8.25
N GLU A 364 -7.00 -15.04 -8.20
CA GLU A 364 -8.01 -15.30 -7.16
C GLU A 364 -8.57 -16.73 -7.27
N PHE A 365 -8.92 -17.18 -8.46
CA PHE A 365 -9.34 -18.55 -8.70
C PHE A 365 -8.26 -19.55 -8.29
N ALA A 366 -7.00 -19.31 -8.69
CA ALA A 366 -5.86 -20.15 -8.36
C ALA A 366 -5.59 -20.23 -6.84
N SER A 367 -5.86 -19.16 -6.09
CA SER A 367 -5.69 -19.17 -4.63
C SER A 367 -6.71 -20.06 -3.90
N ARG A 368 -7.87 -20.29 -4.52
CA ARG A 368 -8.98 -21.07 -3.93
C ARG A 368 -9.00 -22.51 -4.46
N THR A 369 -8.58 -22.72 -5.69
CA THR A 369 -8.69 -24.00 -6.39
C THR A 369 -7.36 -24.31 -7.10
N PRO A 370 -6.36 -24.86 -6.38
CA PRO A 370 -5.02 -25.07 -6.92
C PRO A 370 -4.94 -26.34 -7.81
N ASP A 371 -5.79 -26.43 -8.84
CA ASP A 371 -5.81 -27.55 -9.80
C ASP A 371 -4.58 -27.60 -10.73
N PHE A 372 -3.77 -26.54 -10.71
CA PHE A 372 -2.51 -26.44 -11.45
C PHE A 372 -1.30 -27.07 -10.73
N ILE A 373 -1.52 -27.77 -9.63
CA ILE A 373 -0.49 -28.57 -8.97
C ILE A 373 -0.43 -29.95 -9.63
N VAL A 374 0.78 -30.38 -9.98
CA VAL A 374 1.02 -31.67 -10.63
C VAL A 374 0.46 -32.82 -9.77
N ASP A 375 -0.24 -33.76 -10.41
CA ASP A 375 -0.78 -34.93 -9.71
C ASP A 375 0.36 -35.75 -9.08
N GLY A 376 0.19 -36.11 -7.81
CA GLY A 376 1.22 -36.74 -6.98
C GLY A 376 1.99 -35.76 -6.08
N GLU A 377 2.00 -34.46 -6.39
CA GLU A 377 2.57 -33.41 -5.54
C GLU A 377 1.52 -32.72 -4.65
N LYS A 378 0.23 -32.93 -4.93
CA LYS A 378 -0.86 -32.48 -4.06
C LYS A 378 -0.71 -33.12 -2.68
N GLY A 379 -0.50 -32.30 -1.65
CA GLY A 379 -0.29 -32.79 -0.28
C GLY A 379 1.17 -33.12 0.07
N SER A 380 2.14 -32.95 -0.85
CA SER A 380 3.56 -33.02 -0.50
C SER A 380 3.92 -32.00 0.58
N SER A 381 4.94 -32.31 1.40
CA SER A 381 5.37 -31.42 2.48
C SER A 381 5.95 -30.11 1.91
N ALA A 382 5.32 -28.98 2.21
CA ALA A 382 5.86 -27.66 1.83
C ALA A 382 7.30 -27.46 2.32
N ARG A 383 7.63 -27.99 3.50
CA ARG A 383 8.97 -27.93 4.07
C ARG A 383 10.00 -28.61 3.18
N ASP A 384 9.71 -29.83 2.72
CA ASP A 384 10.66 -30.63 1.95
C ASP A 384 10.89 -30.03 0.57
N VAL A 385 9.83 -29.55 -0.09
CA VAL A 385 9.90 -28.80 -1.35
C VAL A 385 10.78 -27.57 -1.18
N LEU A 386 10.54 -26.76 -0.13
CA LEU A 386 11.27 -25.52 0.10
C LEU A 386 12.74 -25.75 0.43
N VAL A 387 13.07 -26.72 1.30
CA VAL A 387 14.47 -27.05 1.61
C VAL A 387 15.20 -27.50 0.34
N HIS A 388 14.59 -28.37 -0.46
CA HIS A 388 15.17 -28.84 -1.72
C HIS A 388 15.47 -27.67 -2.67
N VAL A 389 14.50 -26.78 -2.90
CA VAL A 389 14.66 -25.65 -3.81
C VAL A 389 15.65 -24.61 -3.27
N CYS A 390 15.60 -24.30 -1.98
CA CYS A 390 16.54 -23.36 -1.35
C CYS A 390 17.98 -23.88 -1.43
N ARG A 391 18.19 -25.17 -1.19
CA ARG A 391 19.50 -25.82 -1.36
C ARG A 391 20.00 -25.73 -2.80
N ALA A 392 19.13 -25.98 -3.78
CA ALA A 392 19.48 -25.90 -5.18
C ALA A 392 19.80 -24.45 -5.63
N THR A 393 19.02 -23.47 -5.18
CA THR A 393 19.26 -22.05 -5.49
C THR A 393 20.53 -21.56 -4.83
N TRP A 394 20.79 -21.92 -3.59
CA TRP A 394 22.02 -21.58 -2.88
C TRP A 394 23.27 -22.15 -3.56
N LYS A 395 23.27 -23.43 -3.94
CA LYS A 395 24.37 -24.05 -4.69
C LYS A 395 24.69 -23.28 -5.98
N ARG A 396 23.68 -22.73 -6.65
CA ARG A 396 23.90 -21.91 -7.85
C ARG A 396 24.54 -20.57 -7.52
N VAL A 397 24.20 -19.96 -6.37
CA VAL A 397 24.88 -18.72 -5.90
C VAL A 397 26.34 -19.00 -5.66
N VAL A 398 26.65 -20.02 -4.83
CA VAL A 398 28.04 -20.42 -4.50
C VAL A 398 28.83 -20.67 -5.77
N LYS A 399 28.32 -21.51 -6.67
CA LYS A 399 29.00 -21.79 -7.95
C LYS A 399 29.26 -20.51 -8.76
N THR A 400 28.31 -19.59 -8.84
CA THR A 400 28.48 -18.35 -9.63
C THR A 400 29.54 -17.44 -9.00
N VAL A 401 29.67 -17.45 -7.66
CA VAL A 401 30.71 -16.70 -6.95
C VAL A 401 32.08 -17.39 -7.12
N ASP A 402 32.15 -18.70 -6.96
CA ASP A 402 33.41 -19.47 -7.12
C ASP A 402 33.98 -19.33 -8.54
N ASP A 403 33.12 -19.30 -9.56
CA ASP A 403 33.51 -19.05 -10.96
C ASP A 403 34.13 -17.66 -11.17
N CYS A 404 34.02 -16.73 -10.21
CA CYS A 404 34.66 -15.43 -10.26
C CYS A 404 36.12 -15.46 -9.79
N GLY A 405 36.52 -16.47 -9.00
CA GLY A 405 37.92 -16.76 -8.63
C GLY A 405 38.65 -15.68 -7.81
N SER A 406 37.93 -14.71 -7.24
CA SER A 406 38.52 -13.55 -6.56
C SER A 406 38.19 -13.54 -5.07
N THR A 407 39.18 -13.19 -4.27
CA THR A 407 39.05 -12.95 -2.81
C THR A 407 38.57 -11.51 -2.50
N SER A 408 38.48 -10.68 -3.52
CA SER A 408 37.91 -9.33 -3.48
C SER A 408 37.01 -9.12 -4.70
N TRP A 409 35.92 -8.39 -4.55
CA TRP A 409 35.01 -8.11 -5.68
C TRP A 409 35.31 -6.75 -6.34
N GLU A 410 36.39 -6.08 -5.95
CA GLU A 410 36.78 -4.78 -6.51
C GLU A 410 37.05 -4.86 -8.02
N ASP A 411 37.72 -5.93 -8.45
CA ASP A 411 38.12 -6.15 -9.85
C ASP A 411 37.18 -7.08 -10.64
N VAL A 412 36.10 -7.57 -10.02
CA VAL A 412 35.15 -8.46 -10.70
C VAL A 412 34.38 -7.66 -11.76
N PRO A 413 34.36 -8.13 -13.02
CA PRO A 413 33.62 -7.45 -14.08
C PRO A 413 32.14 -7.28 -13.77
N GLU A 414 31.57 -6.15 -14.16
CA GLU A 414 30.18 -5.77 -13.87
C GLU A 414 29.15 -6.82 -14.33
N VAL A 415 29.38 -7.43 -15.49
CA VAL A 415 28.54 -8.52 -16.03
C VAL A 415 28.49 -9.71 -15.06
N ARG A 416 29.59 -10.02 -14.39
CA ARG A 416 29.64 -11.11 -13.38
C ARG A 416 28.94 -10.71 -12.09
N LEU A 417 29.14 -9.49 -11.60
CA LEU A 417 28.40 -8.96 -10.43
C LEU A 417 26.89 -8.98 -10.69
N HIS A 418 26.46 -8.60 -11.90
CA HIS A 418 25.06 -8.70 -12.29
C HIS A 418 24.56 -10.17 -12.31
N ALA A 419 25.37 -11.13 -12.76
CA ALA A 419 25.02 -12.54 -12.68
C ALA A 419 24.86 -13.02 -11.23
N ILE A 420 25.78 -12.64 -10.34
CA ILE A 420 25.71 -12.92 -8.90
C ILE A 420 24.42 -12.31 -8.33
N ARG A 421 24.14 -11.03 -8.60
CA ARG A 421 22.91 -10.35 -8.15
C ARG A 421 21.65 -11.10 -8.52
N ARG A 422 21.54 -11.58 -9.76
CA ARG A 422 20.38 -12.39 -10.21
C ARG A 422 20.23 -13.68 -9.42
N ARG A 423 21.32 -14.38 -9.10
CA ARG A 423 21.30 -15.62 -8.31
C ARG A 423 20.98 -15.36 -6.85
N VAL A 424 21.59 -14.33 -6.24
CA VAL A 424 21.33 -13.88 -4.88
C VAL A 424 19.85 -13.50 -4.73
N LYS A 425 19.31 -12.74 -5.67
CA LYS A 425 17.88 -12.36 -5.69
C LYS A 425 16.98 -13.60 -5.69
N GLN A 426 17.30 -14.62 -6.48
CA GLN A 426 16.52 -15.86 -6.51
C GLN A 426 16.62 -16.62 -5.17
N ALA A 427 17.81 -16.78 -4.62
CA ALA A 427 18.04 -17.47 -3.34
C ALA A 427 17.36 -16.73 -2.18
N ARG A 428 17.42 -15.40 -2.15
CA ARG A 428 16.75 -14.56 -1.14
C ARG A 428 15.24 -14.83 -1.14
N TYR A 429 14.57 -14.73 -2.28
CA TYR A 429 13.12 -14.92 -2.32
C TYR A 429 12.70 -16.36 -1.98
N SER A 430 13.49 -17.36 -2.40
CA SER A 430 13.24 -18.74 -1.97
C SER A 430 13.36 -18.89 -0.44
N ALA A 431 14.37 -18.24 0.17
CA ALA A 431 14.55 -18.25 1.62
C ALA A 431 13.45 -17.45 2.38
N GLU A 432 12.98 -16.34 1.81
CA GLU A 432 11.83 -15.58 2.36
C GLU A 432 10.55 -16.41 2.34
N LEU A 433 10.28 -17.14 1.26
CA LEU A 433 9.14 -18.05 1.19
C LEU A 433 9.31 -19.20 2.21
N ALA A 434 10.51 -19.76 2.32
CA ALA A 434 10.82 -20.81 3.28
C ALA A 434 10.68 -20.34 4.75
N ALA A 435 10.92 -19.05 5.02
CA ALA A 435 10.78 -18.50 6.37
C ALA A 435 9.33 -18.60 6.90
N ALA A 436 8.33 -18.59 6.03
CA ALA A 436 6.93 -18.78 6.43
C ALA A 436 6.65 -20.15 7.05
N VAL A 437 7.40 -21.20 6.64
CA VAL A 437 7.21 -22.59 7.09
C VAL A 437 8.31 -23.02 8.07
N ILE A 438 9.57 -22.68 7.77
CA ILE A 438 10.77 -23.11 8.53
C ILE A 438 11.06 -22.16 9.70
N GLY A 439 10.65 -20.89 9.58
CA GLY A 439 10.78 -19.90 10.63
C GLY A 439 12.18 -19.24 10.69
N LYS A 440 12.61 -18.89 11.90
CA LYS A 440 13.77 -18.02 12.19
C LYS A 440 15.08 -18.39 11.49
N ARG A 441 15.31 -19.67 11.18
CA ARG A 441 16.57 -20.11 10.53
C ARG A 441 16.61 -19.66 9.06
N ALA A 442 15.53 -19.91 8.32
CA ALA A 442 15.42 -19.46 6.93
C ALA A 442 15.35 -17.91 6.85
N ASP A 443 14.64 -17.28 7.78
CA ASP A 443 14.55 -15.81 7.88
C ASP A 443 15.92 -15.15 8.09
N ARG A 444 16.79 -15.73 8.93
CA ARG A 444 18.17 -15.23 9.12
C ARG A 444 18.95 -15.25 7.80
N HIS A 445 18.84 -16.35 7.06
CA HIS A 445 19.51 -16.48 5.76
C HIS A 445 18.94 -15.48 4.74
N ALA A 446 17.61 -15.35 4.68
CA ALA A 446 16.94 -14.37 3.82
C ALA A 446 17.41 -12.93 4.09
N ARG A 447 17.53 -12.54 5.37
CA ARG A 447 18.06 -11.22 5.74
C ARG A 447 19.53 -11.03 5.37
N ALA A 448 20.35 -12.06 5.48
CA ALA A 448 21.75 -11.99 5.06
C ALA A 448 21.86 -11.80 3.54
N LEU A 449 21.05 -12.54 2.77
CA LEU A 449 20.94 -12.39 1.32
C LEU A 449 20.35 -11.04 0.91
N SER A 450 19.42 -10.47 1.73
CA SER A 450 18.87 -9.14 1.50
C SER A 450 19.98 -8.08 1.50
N ARG A 451 20.81 -8.06 2.55
CA ARG A 451 21.91 -7.10 2.65
C ARG A 451 22.87 -7.21 1.46
N LEU A 452 23.25 -8.43 1.08
CA LEU A 452 24.08 -8.64 -0.10
C LEU A 452 23.38 -8.14 -1.38
N GLN A 453 22.07 -8.37 -1.51
CA GLN A 453 21.31 -7.89 -2.66
C GLN A 453 21.21 -6.36 -2.68
N ASP A 454 21.12 -5.72 -1.51
CA ASP A 454 21.04 -4.26 -1.40
C ASP A 454 22.37 -3.63 -1.84
N ASP A 455 23.52 -4.16 -1.40
CA ASP A 455 24.85 -3.71 -1.85
C ASP A 455 25.04 -3.92 -3.37
N LEU A 456 24.65 -5.10 -3.90
CA LEU A 456 24.68 -5.36 -5.35
C LEU A 456 23.62 -4.53 -6.10
N GLY A 457 22.56 -4.09 -5.41
CA GLY A 457 21.55 -3.19 -5.91
C GLY A 457 22.13 -1.81 -6.17
N GLU A 458 22.84 -1.28 -5.19
CA GLU A 458 23.48 0.03 -5.29
C GLU A 458 24.43 0.14 -6.50
N LEU A 459 25.16 -0.93 -6.81
CA LEU A 459 25.97 -0.99 -8.03
C LEU A 459 25.15 -0.85 -9.31
N GLN A 460 24.02 -1.58 -9.37
CA GLN A 460 23.14 -1.55 -10.53
C GLN A 460 22.45 -0.19 -10.66
N ASP A 461 22.00 0.37 -9.54
CA ASP A 461 21.29 1.65 -9.51
C ASP A 461 22.24 2.80 -9.90
N SER A 462 23.49 2.75 -9.45
CA SER A 462 24.55 3.67 -9.91
C SER A 462 24.84 3.55 -11.42
N ALA A 463 24.88 2.31 -11.95
CA ALA A 463 25.09 2.09 -13.40
C ALA A 463 23.92 2.62 -14.23
N VAL A 464 22.69 2.39 -13.81
CA VAL A 464 21.48 2.91 -14.47
C VAL A 464 21.45 4.43 -14.44
N ALA A 465 21.75 5.03 -13.27
CA ALA A 465 21.82 6.48 -13.11
C ALA A 465 22.91 7.10 -14.01
N SER A 466 24.11 6.50 -14.04
CA SER A 466 25.19 6.94 -14.93
C SER A 466 24.78 6.88 -16.40
N ALA A 467 24.17 5.78 -16.82
CA ALA A 467 23.73 5.62 -18.21
C ALA A 467 22.69 6.69 -18.61
N TRP A 468 21.72 6.96 -17.74
CA TRP A 468 20.71 7.99 -17.95
C TRP A 468 21.36 9.40 -18.03
N LEU A 469 22.25 9.74 -17.07
CA LEU A 469 22.96 11.01 -17.05
C LEU A 469 23.84 11.20 -18.28
N HIS A 470 24.51 10.15 -18.73
CA HIS A 470 25.30 10.18 -19.97
C HIS A 470 24.44 10.49 -21.19
N ASP A 471 23.27 9.87 -21.29
CA ASP A 471 22.33 10.13 -22.39
C ASP A 471 21.85 11.58 -22.36
N GLN A 472 21.42 12.08 -21.20
CA GLN A 472 20.99 13.47 -21.04
C GLN A 472 22.12 14.46 -21.34
N GLY A 473 23.31 14.25 -20.79
CA GLY A 473 24.45 15.15 -21.03
C GLY A 473 24.89 15.22 -22.49
N ARG A 474 24.77 14.10 -23.24
CA ARG A 474 25.15 14.04 -24.67
C ARG A 474 24.11 14.69 -25.58
N THR A 475 22.86 14.69 -25.19
CA THR A 475 21.76 15.26 -25.98
C THR A 475 21.39 16.68 -25.55
N ALA A 476 21.95 17.17 -24.44
CA ALA A 476 21.67 18.49 -23.90
C ALA A 476 22.11 19.60 -24.88
N LEU A 477 21.20 20.52 -25.17
CA LEU A 477 21.50 21.75 -25.89
C LEU A 477 22.06 22.86 -24.98
N ASP A 478 21.71 22.79 -23.68
CA ASP A 478 22.19 23.71 -22.66
C ASP A 478 23.46 23.16 -22.02
N PRO A 479 24.60 23.87 -22.09
CA PRO A 479 25.85 23.46 -21.45
C PRO A 479 25.75 23.25 -19.94
N ALA A 480 24.86 23.98 -19.24
CA ALA A 480 24.64 23.80 -17.81
C ALA A 480 24.08 22.42 -17.48
N VAL A 481 23.16 21.91 -18.30
CA VAL A 481 22.61 20.55 -18.15
C VAL A 481 23.71 19.51 -18.37
N ALA A 482 24.55 19.66 -19.41
CA ALA A 482 25.65 18.74 -19.71
C ALA A 482 26.68 18.71 -18.57
N PHE A 483 27.01 19.87 -18.01
CA PHE A 483 27.94 19.99 -16.90
C PHE A 483 27.43 19.30 -15.64
N VAL A 484 26.18 19.59 -15.24
CA VAL A 484 25.56 18.96 -14.05
C VAL A 484 25.42 17.46 -14.23
N ALA A 485 25.03 16.99 -15.42
CA ALA A 485 24.98 15.56 -15.73
C ALA A 485 26.35 14.89 -15.55
N GLY A 486 27.42 15.56 -15.94
CA GLY A 486 28.80 15.09 -15.75
C GLY A 486 29.20 14.99 -14.26
N LEU A 487 28.89 16.03 -13.47
CA LEU A 487 29.16 16.04 -12.01
C LEU A 487 28.41 14.90 -11.30
N LEU A 488 27.12 14.75 -11.58
CA LEU A 488 26.33 13.67 -11.00
C LEU A 488 26.80 12.29 -11.46
N CYS A 489 27.31 12.16 -12.69
CA CYS A 489 27.85 10.91 -13.20
C CYS A 489 29.11 10.48 -12.42
N GLU A 490 30.00 11.40 -12.10
CA GLU A 490 31.19 11.13 -11.26
C GLU A 490 30.80 10.66 -9.85
N LEU A 491 29.75 11.26 -9.28
CA LEU A 491 29.22 10.80 -7.99
C LEU A 491 28.73 9.35 -8.06
N GLN A 492 28.05 8.95 -9.16
CA GLN A 492 27.61 7.57 -9.34
C GLN A 492 28.78 6.59 -9.34
N GLN A 493 29.90 6.96 -9.97
CA GLN A 493 31.10 6.13 -10.00
C GLN A 493 31.71 5.98 -8.60
N SER A 494 31.74 7.07 -7.81
CA SER A 494 32.19 7.05 -6.42
C SER A 494 31.32 6.15 -5.55
N GLU A 495 29.99 6.28 -5.64
CA GLU A 495 29.04 5.42 -4.90
C GLU A 495 29.17 3.94 -5.30
N ALA A 496 29.27 3.65 -6.59
CA ALA A 496 29.51 2.30 -7.11
C ALA A 496 30.81 1.70 -6.54
N SER A 497 31.89 2.48 -6.46
CA SER A 497 33.16 2.02 -5.89
C SER A 497 33.03 1.66 -4.41
N LYS A 498 32.31 2.47 -3.62
CA LYS A 498 32.02 2.20 -2.20
C LYS A 498 31.19 0.93 -2.04
N ALA A 499 30.11 0.79 -2.81
CA ALA A 499 29.21 -0.36 -2.76
C ALA A 499 29.95 -1.66 -3.13
N ARG A 500 30.86 -1.61 -4.10
CA ARG A 500 31.66 -2.76 -4.55
C ARG A 500 32.51 -3.36 -3.41
N LYS A 501 33.11 -2.52 -2.58
CA LYS A 501 33.88 -2.96 -1.39
C LYS A 501 32.99 -3.63 -0.36
N GLN A 502 31.77 -3.13 -0.17
CA GLN A 502 30.80 -3.68 0.78
C GLN A 502 30.23 -5.03 0.35
N CYS A 503 30.06 -5.27 -0.95
CA CYS A 503 29.47 -6.50 -1.49
C CYS A 503 30.18 -7.76 -0.99
N TYR A 504 31.52 -7.78 -0.99
CA TYR A 504 32.27 -8.96 -0.55
C TYR A 504 32.07 -9.25 0.95
N GLN A 505 32.02 -8.22 1.78
CA GLN A 505 31.75 -8.37 3.22
C GLN A 505 30.35 -8.94 3.50
N SER A 506 29.37 -8.49 2.74
CA SER A 506 28.00 -9.02 2.83
C SER A 506 27.90 -10.46 2.30
N TRP A 507 28.70 -10.82 1.29
CA TRP A 507 28.84 -12.21 0.83
C TRP A 507 29.36 -13.13 1.93
N LEU A 508 30.46 -12.75 2.62
CA LEU A 508 31.02 -13.54 3.71
C LEU A 508 30.02 -13.81 4.84
N LYS A 509 29.18 -12.82 5.15
CA LYS A 509 28.09 -12.99 6.15
C LYS A 509 27.00 -13.93 5.64
N ALA A 510 26.58 -13.80 4.38
CA ALA A 510 25.53 -14.62 3.78
C ALA A 510 25.97 -16.09 3.63
N SER A 511 27.24 -16.34 3.32
CA SER A 511 27.83 -17.68 3.14
C SER A 511 28.32 -18.34 4.42
N SER A 512 28.23 -17.67 5.58
CA SER A 512 28.66 -18.22 6.86
C SER A 512 27.88 -19.51 7.21
N THR A 513 28.54 -20.46 7.87
CA THR A 513 27.94 -21.73 8.32
C THR A 513 26.67 -21.51 9.15
N ALA A 514 26.66 -20.48 10.02
CA ALA A 514 25.49 -20.15 10.83
C ALA A 514 24.29 -19.68 10.00
N SER A 515 24.53 -19.11 8.81
CA SER A 515 23.48 -18.67 7.89
C SER A 515 22.87 -19.83 7.10
N VAL A 516 23.67 -20.80 6.67
CA VAL A 516 23.27 -21.85 5.71
C VAL A 516 22.96 -23.21 6.33
N ALA A 517 23.31 -23.45 7.60
CA ALA A 517 23.15 -24.75 8.28
C ALA A 517 21.73 -25.37 8.24
N TRP A 518 20.71 -24.59 7.96
CA TRP A 518 19.34 -25.09 7.85
C TRP A 518 19.03 -25.73 6.48
N LEU A 519 19.94 -25.55 5.51
CA LEU A 519 19.84 -26.14 4.18
C LEU A 519 20.33 -27.59 4.14
N ASP A 520 21.06 -28.06 5.15
CA ASP A 520 21.49 -29.44 5.32
C ASP A 520 20.37 -30.31 5.90
#